data_e5845e10b4cbb3c1d5075a2238b376b3
#
_entry.id   e5845e10b4cbb3c1d5075a2238b376b3
#
_cell.length_a   1.000
_cell.length_b   1.000
_cell.length_c   1.000
_cell.angle_alpha   90.00
_cell.angle_beta   90.00
_cell.angle_gamma   90.00
#
_symmetry.space_group_name_H-M   'P 1'
#
loop_
_entity.id
_entity.type
_entity.pdbx_description
1 polymer ?
#
loop_
_entity_poly.entity_id
_entity_poly.type
_entity_poly.pdbx_seq_one_letter_code
_entity_poly.pdbx_strand_id
1 'polypeptide(L)'
;PALPRARSGATILADVLGIPVKVPAVKEATALGAALIAGYGAGIYPNISAAAKRLVKIDHTYLPNMENHKVYCEMYVQWKKLYAAQLALVNEGLTTPMWTAPGI
;
A
#
# COMPACT_ATOMS: atom_id res chain seq x y z
N PRO A 1 -16.73 7.75 -22.16
CA PRO A 1 -16.00 6.51 -22.15
C PRO A 1 -15.65 6.09 -20.70
N ALA A 2 -15.76 4.81 -20.46
CA ALA A 2 -15.40 4.28 -19.14
C ALA A 2 -13.91 4.51 -18.89
N LEU A 3 -13.58 4.99 -17.71
CA LEU A 3 -12.19 5.09 -17.29
C LEU A 3 -11.60 3.68 -17.24
N PRO A 4 -10.35 3.50 -17.70
CA PRO A 4 -9.69 2.20 -17.55
C PRO A 4 -9.71 1.78 -16.08
N ARG A 5 -10.02 0.51 -15.83
CA ARG A 5 -10.08 -0.03 -14.46
C ARG A 5 -8.81 0.25 -13.66
N ALA A 6 -7.68 0.26 -14.35
CA ALA A 6 -6.38 0.52 -13.77
C ALA A 6 -6.24 1.93 -13.19
N ARG A 7 -7.06 2.89 -13.65
CA ARG A 7 -6.95 4.27 -13.17
C ARG A 7 -7.46 4.48 -11.76
N SER A 8 -8.35 3.62 -11.29
CA SER A 8 -8.98 3.84 -9.98
C SER A 8 -8.14 3.42 -8.79
N GLY A 9 -7.30 2.40 -8.94
CA GLY A 9 -6.53 1.86 -7.83
C GLY A 9 -5.05 2.22 -7.88
N ALA A 10 -4.32 1.62 -8.82
CA ALA A 10 -2.87 1.75 -8.90
C ALA A 10 -2.41 3.16 -9.27
N THR A 11 -3.16 3.86 -10.14
CA THR A 11 -2.84 5.23 -10.52
C THR A 11 -2.99 6.18 -9.34
N ILE A 12 -4.09 6.06 -8.59
CA ILE A 12 -4.31 6.88 -7.40
C ILE A 12 -3.21 6.60 -6.38
N LEU A 13 -2.88 5.34 -6.18
CA LEU A 13 -1.82 4.96 -5.23
C LEU A 13 -0.47 5.57 -5.63
N ALA A 14 -0.12 5.54 -6.90
CA ALA A 14 1.11 6.16 -7.40
C ALA A 14 1.11 7.67 -7.15
N ASP A 15 -0.02 8.33 -7.41
CA ASP A 15 -0.16 9.77 -7.20
C ASP A 15 -0.03 10.14 -5.71
N VAL A 16 -0.68 9.38 -4.84
CA VAL A 16 -0.62 9.61 -3.39
C VAL A 16 0.80 9.43 -2.87
N LEU A 17 1.48 8.37 -3.28
CA LEU A 17 2.83 8.05 -2.80
C LEU A 17 3.92 8.86 -3.49
N GLY A 18 3.68 9.36 -4.71
CA GLY A 18 4.68 10.09 -5.49
C GLY A 18 5.79 9.21 -6.04
N ILE A 19 5.56 7.91 -6.14
CA ILE A 19 6.51 6.93 -6.67
C ILE A 19 5.81 6.01 -7.66
N PRO A 20 6.57 5.40 -8.59
CA PRO A 20 6.00 4.41 -9.49
C PRO A 20 5.42 3.21 -8.74
N VAL A 21 4.25 2.74 -9.18
CA VAL A 21 3.61 1.53 -8.65
C VAL A 21 3.69 0.45 -9.72
N LYS A 22 4.32 -0.67 -9.37
CA LYS A 22 4.48 -1.81 -10.27
C LYS A 22 3.46 -2.87 -9.91
N VAL A 23 2.72 -3.31 -10.93
CA VAL A 23 1.70 -4.35 -10.78
C VAL A 23 2.25 -5.65 -11.37
N PRO A 24 2.37 -6.71 -10.58
CA PRO A 24 2.87 -7.99 -11.08
C PRO A 24 1.86 -8.69 -11.98
N ALA A 25 2.37 -9.56 -12.86
CA ALA A 25 1.53 -10.36 -13.75
C ALA A 25 0.70 -11.38 -12.98
N VAL A 26 1.20 -11.86 -11.85
CA VAL A 26 0.50 -12.82 -10.99
C VAL A 26 -0.53 -12.08 -10.15
N LYS A 27 -1.81 -12.42 -10.32
CA LYS A 27 -2.91 -11.78 -9.59
C LYS A 27 -2.93 -12.16 -8.11
N GLU A 28 -2.52 -13.40 -7.80
CA GLU A 28 -2.44 -13.91 -6.44
C GLU A 28 -1.07 -13.56 -5.82
N ALA A 29 -0.79 -12.26 -5.70
CA ALA A 29 0.51 -11.77 -5.22
C ALA A 29 0.81 -12.21 -3.78
N THR A 30 -0.22 -12.32 -2.93
CA THR A 30 -0.06 -12.78 -1.55
C THR A 30 0.41 -14.25 -1.52
N ALA A 31 -0.17 -15.10 -2.37
CA ALA A 31 0.23 -16.51 -2.46
C ALA A 31 1.67 -16.64 -2.97
N LEU A 32 2.04 -15.85 -3.97
CA LEU A 32 3.41 -15.83 -4.49
C LEU A 32 4.40 -15.39 -3.42
N GLY A 33 4.08 -14.34 -2.67
CA GLY A 33 4.91 -13.86 -1.58
C GLY A 33 5.09 -14.90 -0.49
N ALA A 34 4.03 -15.59 -0.10
CA ALA A 34 4.09 -16.67 0.87
C ALA A 34 4.98 -17.83 0.37
N ALA A 35 4.87 -18.17 -0.91
CA ALA A 35 5.70 -19.21 -1.52
C ALA A 35 7.19 -18.83 -1.52
N LEU A 36 7.51 -17.57 -1.79
CA LEU A 36 8.89 -17.07 -1.75
C LEU A 36 9.47 -17.15 -0.35
N ILE A 37 8.70 -16.75 0.67
CA ILE A 37 9.12 -16.82 2.07
C ILE A 37 9.33 -18.26 2.50
N ALA A 38 8.41 -19.15 2.14
CA ALA A 38 8.51 -20.56 2.46
C ALA A 38 9.74 -21.22 1.79
N GLY A 39 10.00 -20.86 0.53
CA GLY A 39 11.18 -21.33 -0.19
C GLY A 39 12.47 -20.87 0.43
N TYR A 40 12.52 -19.65 0.89
CA TYR A 40 13.67 -19.12 1.64
C TYR A 40 13.86 -19.87 2.96
N GLY A 41 12.79 -20.06 3.71
CA GLY A 41 12.83 -20.79 4.99
C GLY A 41 13.25 -22.24 4.83
N ALA A 42 12.89 -22.89 3.72
CA ALA A 42 13.29 -24.27 3.41
C ALA A 42 14.70 -24.37 2.79
N GLY A 43 15.38 -23.26 2.57
CA GLY A 43 16.71 -23.25 1.98
C GLY A 43 16.76 -23.38 0.47
N ILE A 44 15.62 -23.28 -0.22
CA ILE A 44 15.55 -23.37 -1.69
C ILE A 44 16.13 -22.11 -2.32
N TYR A 45 15.87 -20.95 -1.72
CA TYR A 45 16.38 -19.66 -2.19
C TYR A 45 17.40 -19.09 -1.20
N PRO A 46 18.56 -18.59 -1.69
CA PRO A 46 19.56 -18.01 -0.79
C PRO A 46 19.14 -16.66 -0.20
N ASN A 47 18.30 -15.88 -0.90
CA ASN A 47 17.65 -14.72 -0.33
C ASN A 47 16.34 -14.41 -1.08
N ILE A 48 15.42 -13.75 -0.37
CA ILE A 48 14.09 -13.45 -0.89
C ILE A 48 14.15 -12.43 -2.03
N SER A 49 15.00 -11.42 -1.92
CA SER A 49 15.12 -10.35 -2.93
C SER A 49 15.56 -10.90 -4.29
N ALA A 50 16.56 -11.79 -4.31
CA ALA A 50 17.05 -12.40 -5.55
C ALA A 50 15.97 -13.32 -6.17
N ALA A 51 15.25 -14.10 -5.34
CA ALA A 51 14.18 -14.93 -5.79
C ALA A 51 13.02 -14.11 -6.37
N ALA A 52 12.66 -13.02 -5.72
CA ALA A 52 11.62 -12.12 -6.19
C ALA A 52 11.98 -11.50 -7.54
N LYS A 53 13.20 -11.03 -7.71
CA LYS A 53 13.67 -10.47 -8.99
C LYS A 53 13.58 -11.46 -10.15
N ARG A 54 13.80 -12.74 -9.86
CA ARG A 54 13.77 -13.79 -10.87
C ARG A 54 12.34 -14.24 -11.18
N LEU A 55 11.50 -14.37 -10.17
CA LEU A 55 10.18 -15.01 -10.30
C LEU A 55 9.03 -14.00 -10.46
N VAL A 56 9.15 -12.80 -9.95
CA VAL A 56 8.11 -11.79 -10.09
C VAL A 56 8.30 -11.05 -11.41
N LYS A 57 7.29 -11.15 -12.26
CA LYS A 57 7.25 -10.41 -13.52
C LYS A 57 6.29 -9.23 -13.38
N ILE A 58 6.76 -8.05 -13.80
CA ILE A 58 5.94 -6.84 -13.76
C ILE A 58 5.14 -6.76 -15.05
N ASP A 59 3.82 -6.72 -14.91
CA ASP A 59 2.89 -6.59 -16.02
C ASP A 59 2.73 -5.13 -16.44
N HIS A 60 2.63 -4.24 -15.46
CA HIS A 60 2.40 -2.82 -15.72
C HIS A 60 3.04 -1.96 -14.65
N THR A 61 3.50 -0.77 -15.05
CA THR A 61 4.03 0.24 -14.13
C THR A 61 3.21 1.53 -14.27
N TYR A 62 2.65 2.00 -13.17
CA TYR A 62 1.92 3.25 -13.12
C TYR A 62 2.82 4.35 -12.59
N LEU A 63 3.02 5.38 -13.39
CA LEU A 63 3.84 6.53 -12.99
C LEU A 63 2.99 7.54 -12.22
N PRO A 64 3.56 8.21 -11.22
CA PRO A 64 2.84 9.21 -10.46
C PRO A 64 2.63 10.49 -11.27
N ASN A 65 1.46 11.10 -11.12
CA ASN A 65 1.23 12.47 -11.53
C ASN A 65 1.65 13.38 -10.37
N MET A 66 2.74 14.12 -10.54
CA MET A 66 3.31 14.89 -9.45
C MET A 66 2.47 16.13 -9.06
N GLU A 67 1.64 16.64 -9.95
CA GLU A 67 0.68 17.69 -9.60
C GLU A 67 -0.39 17.16 -8.64
N ASN A 68 -0.90 15.97 -8.94
CA ASN A 68 -1.84 15.29 -8.04
C ASN A 68 -1.16 14.92 -6.71
N HIS A 69 0.08 14.46 -6.75
CA HIS A 69 0.85 14.14 -5.56
C HIS A 69 0.94 15.35 -4.61
N LYS A 70 1.20 16.53 -5.16
CA LYS A 70 1.26 17.76 -4.36
C LYS A 70 -0.05 18.03 -3.63
N VAL A 71 -1.18 17.85 -4.31
CA VAL A 71 -2.50 18.01 -3.70
C VAL A 71 -2.71 16.99 -2.58
N TYR A 72 -2.34 15.73 -2.83
CA TYR A 72 -2.45 14.68 -1.81
C TYR A 72 -1.56 14.94 -0.60
N CYS A 73 -0.39 15.52 -0.79
CA CYS A 73 0.47 15.92 0.33
C CYS A 73 -0.20 16.99 1.22
N GLU A 74 -0.86 17.96 0.59
CA GLU A 74 -1.61 18.99 1.32
C GLU A 74 -2.79 18.37 2.10
N MET A 75 -3.52 17.47 1.45
CA MET A 75 -4.61 16.73 2.10
C MET A 75 -4.11 15.89 3.28
N TYR A 76 -2.94 15.27 3.15
CA TYR A 76 -2.36 14.47 4.21
C TYR A 76 -2.01 15.31 5.44
N VAL A 77 -1.51 16.52 5.25
CA VAL A 77 -1.24 17.45 6.35
C VAL A 77 -2.53 17.78 7.11
N GLN A 78 -3.62 18.05 6.38
CA GLN A 78 -4.93 18.29 6.99
C GLN A 78 -5.45 17.06 7.72
N TRP A 79 -5.31 15.89 7.11
CA TRP A 79 -5.73 14.62 7.71
C TRP A 79 -5.02 14.36 9.04
N LYS A 80 -3.72 14.62 9.10
CA LYS A 80 -2.96 14.44 10.35
C LYS A 80 -3.48 15.34 11.47
N LYS A 81 -3.85 16.56 11.15
CA LYS A 81 -4.42 17.49 12.13
C LYS A 81 -5.77 17.01 12.63
N LEU A 82 -6.63 16.55 11.72
CA LEU A 82 -7.94 15.98 12.09
C LEU A 82 -7.79 14.75 12.96
N TYR A 83 -6.88 13.87 12.60
CA TYR A 83 -6.62 12.66 13.36
C TYR A 83 -6.14 12.99 14.78
N ALA A 84 -5.21 13.93 14.92
CA ALA A 84 -4.71 14.35 16.23
C ALA A 84 -5.83 14.94 17.11
N ALA A 85 -6.72 15.74 16.53
CA ALA A 85 -7.85 16.29 17.26
C ALA A 85 -8.81 15.21 17.73
N GLN A 86 -9.13 14.25 16.87
CA GLN A 86 -10.01 13.14 17.23
C GLN A 86 -9.37 12.23 18.29
N LEU A 87 -8.08 11.97 18.18
CA LEU A 87 -7.37 11.18 19.17
C LEU A 87 -7.41 11.83 20.55
N ALA A 88 -7.27 13.15 20.63
CA ALA A 88 -7.40 13.89 21.88
C ALA A 88 -8.78 13.70 22.51
N LEU A 89 -9.84 13.72 21.70
CA LEU A 89 -11.20 13.48 22.18
C LEU A 89 -11.39 12.06 22.71
N VAL A 90 -10.82 11.08 22.05
CA VAL A 90 -10.83 9.67 22.50
C VAL A 90 -10.09 9.55 23.83
N ASN A 91 -8.93 10.19 23.95
CA ASN A 91 -8.12 10.14 25.19
C ASN A 91 -8.82 10.82 26.37
N GLU A 92 -9.68 11.82 26.10
CA GLU A 92 -10.52 12.44 27.13
C GLU A 92 -11.73 11.58 27.52
N GLY A 93 -11.98 10.48 26.84
CA GLY A 93 -13.11 9.62 27.10
C GLY A 93 -14.44 10.10 26.51
N LEU A 94 -14.40 11.11 25.63
CA LEU A 94 -15.61 11.68 25.02
C LEU A 94 -16.18 10.81 23.91
N THR A 95 -15.34 10.00 23.27
CA THR A 95 -15.75 9.07 22.22
C THR A 95 -15.14 7.70 22.49
N THR A 96 -15.84 6.66 21.98
CA THR A 96 -15.38 5.27 22.11
C THR A 96 -14.78 4.83 20.77
N PRO A 97 -13.60 4.19 20.76
CA PRO A 97 -13.03 3.64 19.52
C PRO A 97 -13.98 2.64 18.88
N MET A 98 -14.12 2.68 17.56
CA MET A 98 -14.97 1.75 16.83
C MET A 98 -14.46 0.31 16.87
N TRP A 99 -13.16 0.16 17.05
CA TRP A 99 -12.53 -1.16 17.07
C TRP A 99 -11.42 -1.21 18.11
N THR A 100 -11.37 -2.29 18.84
CA THR A 100 -10.29 -2.55 19.80
C THR A 100 -9.61 -3.85 19.41
N ALA A 101 -8.29 -3.83 19.32
CA ALA A 101 -7.54 -5.03 18.99
C ALA A 101 -7.73 -6.09 20.08
N PRO A 102 -7.96 -7.36 19.69
CA PRO A 102 -8.07 -8.44 20.68
C PRO A 102 -6.80 -8.54 21.52
N GLY A 103 -6.95 -8.63 22.83
CA GLY A 103 -5.82 -8.81 23.75
C GLY A 103 -5.14 -7.53 24.20
N ILE A 104 -5.68 -6.39 23.85
CA ILE A 104 -5.18 -5.10 24.32
C ILE A 104 -6.13 -4.49 25.34
#